data_e2f6460594d9bd65f6cd29b95295463a
#
_entry.id   e2f6460594d9bd65f6cd29b95295463a
#
_cell.length_a   1.000
_cell.length_b   1.000
_cell.length_c   1.000
_cell.angle_alpha   90.00
_cell.angle_beta   90.00
_cell.angle_gamma   90.00
#
_symmetry.space_group_name_H-M   'P 1'
#
loop_
_entity.id
_entity.type
_entity.pdbx_description
1 polymer ?
#
loop_
_entity_poly.entity_id
_entity_poly.type
_entity_poly.pdbx_seq_one_letter_code
_entity_poly.pdbx_strand_id
1 'polypeptide(L)'
;MTKQQFLEYCLHTYGTSPDYPFDEDFETAVLRHADNRKWYALVMKVSRRKFGFESDEVIDVVNLKLPTEMFGSFGASDGVYPAYHMNKLHWVSVLLPDASDDVVQFLVNVSFEATKSKTKLNKHKADS
;
A
#
# COMPACT_ATOMS: atom_id res chain seq x y z
N MET A 1 -4.43 -0.15 12.48
CA MET A 1 -3.23 -0.96 12.83
C MET A 1 -1.98 -0.09 12.87
N THR A 2 -0.98 -0.56 13.58
CA THR A 2 0.34 0.08 13.58
C THR A 2 1.14 -0.39 12.36
N LYS A 3 2.27 0.29 12.11
CA LYS A 3 3.21 -0.15 11.07
C LYS A 3 3.61 -1.61 11.29
N GLN A 4 3.98 -1.96 12.51
CA GLN A 4 4.40 -3.32 12.82
C GLN A 4 3.30 -4.34 12.55
N GLN A 5 2.08 -4.04 12.96
CA GLN A 5 0.94 -4.91 12.70
C GLN A 5 0.69 -5.09 11.22
N PHE A 6 0.85 -4.01 10.43
CA PHE A 6 0.71 -4.08 8.99
C PHE A 6 1.77 -4.98 8.37
N LEU A 7 3.03 -4.81 8.79
CA LEU A 7 4.12 -5.64 8.27
C LEU A 7 3.94 -7.11 8.64
N GLU A 8 3.48 -7.38 9.85
CA GLU A 8 3.19 -8.75 10.29
C GLU A 8 2.04 -9.36 9.50
N TYR A 9 1.02 -8.56 9.22
CA TYR A 9 -0.10 -9.02 8.40
C TYR A 9 0.37 -9.44 7.02
N CYS A 10 1.24 -8.64 6.40
CA CYS A 10 1.76 -8.95 5.06
C CYS A 10 2.68 -10.16 5.07
N LEU A 11 3.44 -10.35 6.15
CA LEU A 11 4.28 -11.54 6.29
C LEU A 11 3.43 -12.80 6.38
N HIS A 12 2.40 -12.78 7.22
CA HIS A 12 1.53 -13.94 7.39
C HIS A 12 0.65 -14.21 6.19
N THR A 13 0.16 -13.16 5.55
CA THR A 13 -0.81 -13.30 4.44
C THR A 13 -0.13 -13.57 3.11
N TYR A 14 1.00 -12.92 2.85
CA TYR A 14 1.66 -12.97 1.55
C TYR A 14 3.07 -13.53 1.59
N GLY A 15 3.59 -13.80 2.77
CA GLY A 15 4.96 -14.30 2.91
C GLY A 15 6.02 -13.25 2.58
N THR A 16 5.67 -11.96 2.62
CA THR A 16 6.57 -10.88 2.22
C THR A 16 7.26 -10.27 3.42
N SER A 17 8.58 -10.19 3.36
CA SER A 17 9.37 -9.43 4.33
C SER A 17 9.68 -8.05 3.76
N PRO A 18 9.72 -7.01 4.58
CA PRO A 18 9.98 -5.66 4.07
C PRO A 18 11.42 -5.48 3.67
N ASP A 19 11.62 -4.53 2.75
CA ASP A 19 12.89 -4.11 2.21
C ASP A 19 13.04 -2.64 2.56
N TYR A 20 14.25 -2.17 2.78
CA TYR A 20 14.51 -0.77 3.14
C TYR A 20 15.53 -0.18 2.16
N PRO A 21 15.09 0.10 0.91
CA PRO A 21 16.01 0.41 -0.18
C PRO A 21 16.54 1.85 -0.22
N PHE A 22 16.07 2.72 0.66
CA PHE A 22 16.44 4.14 0.60
C PHE A 22 17.61 4.43 1.55
N ASP A 23 18.74 4.83 0.99
CA ASP A 23 20.01 4.96 1.71
C ASP A 23 19.97 5.83 2.97
N GLU A 24 19.22 6.92 2.93
CA GLU A 24 19.14 7.85 4.05
C GLU A 24 17.86 7.74 4.87
N ASP A 25 17.01 6.78 4.52
CA ASP A 25 15.73 6.57 5.18
C ASP A 25 15.58 5.10 5.53
N PHE A 26 15.88 4.78 6.78
CA PHE A 26 15.80 3.42 7.28
C PHE A 26 14.42 3.03 7.77
N GLU A 27 13.46 3.95 7.75
CA GLU A 27 12.11 3.70 8.24
C GLU A 27 11.11 3.39 7.14
N THR A 28 11.37 3.81 5.90
CA THR A 28 10.45 3.54 4.81
C THR A 28 10.63 2.12 4.32
N ALA A 29 9.58 1.33 4.49
CA ALA A 29 9.58 -0.09 4.14
C ALA A 29 8.87 -0.30 2.81
N VAL A 30 9.45 -1.12 1.95
CA VAL A 30 8.87 -1.49 0.66
C VAL A 30 8.53 -2.96 0.69
N LEU A 31 7.32 -3.29 0.26
CA LEU A 31 6.88 -4.67 0.10
C LEU A 31 6.69 -4.93 -1.39
N ARG A 32 7.36 -5.96 -1.89
CA ARG A 32 7.33 -6.26 -3.31
C ARG A 32 7.14 -7.76 -3.57
N HIS A 33 6.68 -8.07 -4.77
CA HIS A 33 6.54 -9.45 -5.20
C HIS A 33 7.92 -10.06 -5.45
N ALA A 34 8.09 -11.31 -5.06
CA ALA A 34 9.36 -12.00 -5.23
C ALA A 34 9.69 -12.29 -6.69
N ASP A 35 8.68 -12.56 -7.52
CA ASP A 35 8.89 -12.97 -8.91
C ASP A 35 9.12 -11.78 -9.86
N ASN A 36 8.25 -10.75 -9.82
CA ASN A 36 8.36 -9.65 -10.77
C ASN A 36 8.98 -8.39 -10.16
N ARG A 37 9.25 -8.38 -8.86
CA ARG A 37 9.86 -7.27 -8.11
C ARG A 37 9.00 -6.00 -8.06
N LYS A 38 7.76 -6.06 -8.46
CA LYS A 38 6.87 -4.90 -8.39
C LYS A 38 6.47 -4.61 -6.95
N TRP A 39 6.43 -3.35 -6.60
CA TRP A 39 6.00 -2.89 -5.27
C TRP A 39 4.49 -3.01 -5.17
N TYR A 40 4.00 -3.51 -4.04
CA TYR A 40 2.56 -3.50 -3.78
C TYR A 40 2.22 -2.67 -2.54
N ALA A 41 3.19 -2.32 -1.71
CA ALA A 41 2.97 -1.44 -0.57
C ALA A 41 4.26 -0.70 -0.21
N LEU A 42 4.08 0.55 0.21
CA LEU A 42 5.17 1.39 0.69
C LEU A 42 4.71 1.99 2.00
N VAL A 43 5.41 1.69 3.09
CA VAL A 43 5.06 2.20 4.43
C VAL A 43 6.05 3.29 4.81
N MET A 44 5.53 4.49 5.09
CA MET A 44 6.37 5.64 5.38
C MET A 44 5.79 6.49 6.50
N LYS A 45 6.61 7.37 7.07
CA LYS A 45 6.17 8.35 8.04
C LYS A 45 5.90 9.68 7.34
N VAL A 46 4.73 10.24 7.56
CA VAL A 46 4.31 11.48 6.89
C VAL A 46 3.57 12.36 7.89
N SER A 47 3.82 13.67 7.83
CA SER A 47 3.07 14.63 8.62
C SER A 47 1.64 14.72 8.12
N ARG A 48 0.68 14.75 9.03
CA ARG A 48 -0.75 14.91 8.69
C ARG A 48 -1.01 16.14 7.84
N ARG A 49 -0.17 17.18 7.96
CA ARG A 49 -0.32 18.40 7.18
C ARG A 49 -0.27 18.13 5.68
N LYS A 50 0.44 17.10 5.26
CA LYS A 50 0.54 16.74 3.84
C LYS A 50 -0.79 16.23 3.26
N PHE A 51 -1.75 15.92 4.12
CA PHE A 51 -3.08 15.47 3.71
C PHE A 51 -4.16 16.50 4.00
N GLY A 52 -3.77 17.75 4.29
CA GLY A 52 -4.71 18.83 4.50
C GLY A 52 -5.13 19.07 5.95
N PHE A 53 -4.54 18.35 6.89
CA PHE A 53 -4.83 18.55 8.31
C PHE A 53 -4.06 19.76 8.85
N GLU A 54 -4.62 20.40 9.87
CA GLU A 54 -3.93 21.47 10.59
C GLU A 54 -3.12 20.88 11.74
N SER A 55 -2.31 19.89 11.45
CA SER A 55 -1.51 19.19 12.44
C SER A 55 -0.21 18.74 11.81
N ASP A 56 0.88 18.88 12.58
CA ASP A 56 2.20 18.41 12.16
C ASP A 56 2.50 17.02 12.70
N GLU A 57 1.50 16.35 13.28
CA GLU A 57 1.68 15.00 13.78
C GLU A 57 2.18 14.07 12.68
N VAL A 58 3.27 13.35 12.97
CA VAL A 58 3.85 12.39 12.03
C VAL A 58 3.21 11.03 12.29
N ILE A 59 2.67 10.43 11.25
CA ILE A 59 1.94 9.17 11.35
C ILE A 59 2.47 8.16 10.35
N ASP A 60 2.12 6.90 10.54
CA ASP A 60 2.43 5.84 9.59
C ASP A 60 1.40 5.82 8.47
N VAL A 61 1.88 5.83 7.23
CA VAL A 61 1.05 5.87 6.04
C VAL A 61 1.48 4.74 5.12
N VAL A 62 0.51 4.05 4.53
CA VAL A 62 0.78 3.01 3.55
C VAL A 62 0.29 3.47 2.19
N ASN A 63 1.18 3.49 1.20
CA ASN A 63 0.78 3.74 -0.18
C ASN A 63 0.48 2.40 -0.85
N LEU A 64 -0.68 2.33 -1.50
CA LEU A 64 -1.17 1.12 -2.14
C LEU A 64 -1.64 1.45 -3.55
N LYS A 65 -1.43 0.52 -4.47
CA LYS A 65 -1.84 0.69 -5.86
C LYS A 65 -3.26 0.18 -6.05
N LEU A 66 -4.12 1.00 -6.66
CA LEU A 66 -5.51 0.63 -6.92
C LEU A 66 -5.82 0.75 -8.40
N PRO A 67 -6.69 -0.13 -8.93
CA PRO A 67 -7.27 0.08 -10.25
C PRO A 67 -8.05 1.40 -10.27
N THR A 68 -8.03 2.11 -11.38
CA THR A 68 -8.66 3.44 -11.47
C THR A 68 -10.15 3.41 -11.19
N GLU A 69 -10.83 2.33 -11.51
CA GLU A 69 -12.27 2.20 -11.27
C GLU A 69 -12.63 2.13 -9.79
N MET A 70 -11.64 1.93 -8.91
CA MET A 70 -11.88 1.89 -7.47
C MET A 70 -11.62 3.22 -6.76
N PHE A 71 -11.12 4.23 -7.49
CA PHE A 71 -10.72 5.48 -6.85
C PHE A 71 -11.87 6.25 -6.21
N GLY A 72 -13.08 6.09 -6.64
CA GLY A 72 -14.22 6.75 -6.03
C GLY A 72 -14.84 6.00 -4.86
N SER A 73 -14.36 4.79 -4.56
CA SER A 73 -14.98 3.91 -3.56
C SER A 73 -14.54 4.21 -2.13
N PHE A 74 -13.40 4.86 -1.96
CA PHE A 74 -12.84 5.17 -0.64
C PHE A 74 -12.40 6.61 -0.59
N GLY A 75 -12.52 7.23 0.57
CA GLY A 75 -12.16 8.64 0.74
C GLY A 75 -11.66 8.94 2.14
N ALA A 76 -11.62 10.24 2.46
CA ALA A 76 -11.08 10.72 3.73
C ALA A 76 -11.76 10.10 4.94
N SER A 77 -13.05 9.83 4.87
CA SER A 77 -13.78 9.20 5.97
C SER A 77 -13.30 7.79 6.26
N ASP A 78 -12.66 7.15 5.29
CA ASP A 78 -12.07 5.81 5.46
C ASP A 78 -10.58 5.88 5.78
N GLY A 79 -10.02 7.08 5.86
CA GLY A 79 -8.59 7.26 6.05
C GLY A 79 -7.79 7.12 4.75
N VAL A 80 -8.45 7.30 3.59
CA VAL A 80 -7.82 7.12 2.28
C VAL A 80 -7.76 8.46 1.55
N TYR A 81 -6.57 8.80 1.07
CA TYR A 81 -6.26 10.09 0.45
C TYR A 81 -5.47 9.90 -0.83
N PRO A 82 -5.43 10.93 -1.69
CA PRO A 82 -4.52 10.89 -2.86
C PRO A 82 -3.10 10.63 -2.40
N ALA A 83 -2.36 9.84 -3.15
CA ALA A 83 -1.04 9.36 -2.74
C ALA A 83 -0.04 10.49 -2.54
N TYR A 84 0.70 10.40 -1.44
CA TYR A 84 1.82 11.27 -1.14
C TYR A 84 3.07 10.69 -1.82
N HIS A 85 3.76 11.53 -2.59
CA HIS A 85 5.02 11.18 -3.28
C HIS A 85 4.94 10.05 -4.31
N MET A 86 3.76 9.70 -4.77
CA MET A 86 3.59 8.71 -5.82
C MET A 86 2.52 9.16 -6.81
N ASN A 87 2.43 8.48 -7.94
CA ASN A 87 1.47 8.83 -8.98
C ASN A 87 0.03 8.68 -8.47
N LYS A 88 -0.66 9.81 -8.36
CA LYS A 88 -2.02 9.87 -7.82
C LYS A 88 -3.08 9.26 -8.73
N LEU A 89 -2.71 8.90 -9.96
CA LEU A 89 -3.63 8.20 -10.87
C LEU A 89 -3.69 6.71 -10.59
N HIS A 90 -2.70 6.18 -9.87
CA HIS A 90 -2.60 4.74 -9.64
C HIS A 90 -2.42 4.36 -8.18
N TRP A 91 -2.06 5.31 -7.32
CA TRP A 91 -1.76 5.03 -5.92
C TRP A 91 -2.60 5.89 -4.99
N VAL A 92 -2.88 5.35 -3.82
CA VAL A 92 -3.54 6.08 -2.72
C VAL A 92 -2.67 5.98 -1.47
N SER A 93 -2.87 6.93 -0.55
CA SER A 93 -2.26 6.88 0.77
C SER A 93 -3.33 6.50 1.79
N VAL A 94 -3.06 5.46 2.57
CA VAL A 94 -3.93 5.01 3.64
C VAL A 94 -3.28 5.40 4.96
N LEU A 95 -3.95 6.22 5.75
CA LEU A 95 -3.45 6.67 7.04
C LEU A 95 -3.76 5.59 8.07
N LEU A 96 -2.75 4.86 8.50
CA LEU A 96 -2.95 3.71 9.39
C LEU A 96 -3.70 4.03 10.68
N PRO A 97 -3.43 5.17 11.36
CA PRO A 97 -4.19 5.47 12.58
C PRO A 97 -5.67 5.72 12.34
N ASP A 98 -6.04 6.15 11.14
CA ASP A 98 -7.40 6.58 10.82
C ASP A 98 -8.23 5.50 10.15
N ALA A 99 -7.59 4.63 9.38
CA ALA A 99 -8.30 3.59 8.63
C ALA A 99 -8.62 2.38 9.51
N SER A 100 -9.76 1.75 9.27
CA SER A 100 -10.09 0.51 9.96
C SER A 100 -9.21 -0.62 9.45
N ASP A 101 -9.06 -1.66 10.27
CA ASP A 101 -8.29 -2.83 9.86
C ASP A 101 -8.90 -3.48 8.61
N ASP A 102 -10.23 -3.51 8.52
CA ASP A 102 -10.90 -4.08 7.36
C ASP A 102 -10.58 -3.33 6.08
N VAL A 103 -10.55 -1.99 6.13
CA VAL A 103 -10.18 -1.16 4.97
C VAL A 103 -8.73 -1.43 4.58
N VAL A 104 -7.83 -1.46 5.55
CA VAL A 104 -6.40 -1.70 5.28
C VAL A 104 -6.21 -3.08 4.63
N GLN A 105 -6.82 -4.10 5.20
CA GLN A 105 -6.68 -5.47 4.70
C GLN A 105 -7.27 -5.61 3.30
N PHE A 106 -8.43 -5.03 3.07
CA PHE A 106 -9.06 -5.07 1.76
C PHE A 106 -8.18 -4.38 0.71
N LEU A 107 -7.71 -3.17 1.02
CA LEU A 107 -6.96 -2.38 0.04
C LEU A 107 -5.57 -2.94 -0.22
N VAL A 108 -4.89 -3.49 0.78
CA VAL A 108 -3.59 -4.11 0.53
C VAL A 108 -3.76 -5.36 -0.34
N ASN A 109 -4.84 -6.09 -0.16
CA ASN A 109 -5.11 -7.25 -1.01
C ASN A 109 -5.37 -6.83 -2.45
N VAL A 110 -6.13 -5.76 -2.65
CA VAL A 110 -6.35 -5.20 -3.99
C VAL A 110 -5.02 -4.82 -4.64
N SER A 111 -4.16 -4.14 -3.89
CA SER A 111 -2.85 -3.72 -4.40
C SER A 111 -1.98 -4.93 -4.74
N PHE A 112 -1.96 -5.94 -3.89
CA PHE A 112 -1.21 -7.16 -4.12
C PHE A 112 -1.67 -7.85 -5.40
N GLU A 113 -2.98 -8.00 -5.59
CA GLU A 113 -3.53 -8.64 -6.78
C GLU A 113 -3.29 -7.81 -8.04
N ALA A 114 -3.36 -6.49 -7.95
CA ALA A 114 -3.17 -5.60 -9.09
C ALA A 114 -1.72 -5.57 -9.60
N THR A 115 -0.77 -5.92 -8.75
CA THR A 115 0.65 -5.84 -9.09
C THR A 115 1.31 -7.21 -9.31
N LYS A 116 0.63 -8.29 -9.00
CA LYS A 116 1.23 -9.62 -9.16
C LYS A 116 1.37 -10.01 -10.63
N SER A 117 2.25 -10.96 -10.88
CA SER A 117 2.46 -11.45 -12.23
C SER A 117 1.23 -12.17 -12.76
N LYS A 118 0.80 -11.82 -13.98
CA LYS A 118 -0.35 -12.43 -14.64
C LYS A 118 0.05 -13.32 -15.80
N THR A 119 1.30 -13.24 -16.20
CA THR A 119 1.77 -13.94 -17.39
C THR A 119 1.58 -15.43 -17.33
N LYS A 120 1.98 -16.02 -16.23
CA LYS A 120 1.84 -17.42 -16.01
C LYS A 120 0.42 -17.91 -16.08
N LEU A 121 -0.46 -17.18 -15.44
CA LEU A 121 -1.86 -17.53 -15.37
C LEU A 121 -2.53 -17.48 -16.73
N ASN A 122 -2.25 -16.41 -17.47
CA ASN A 122 -2.80 -16.21 -18.80
C ASN A 122 -2.33 -17.29 -19.76
N LYS A 123 -1.05 -17.63 -19.69
CA LYS A 123 -0.47 -18.67 -20.50
C LYS A 123 -1.13 -20.00 -20.24
N HIS A 124 -1.30 -20.32 -18.99
CA HIS A 124 -1.93 -21.58 -18.60
C HIS A 124 -3.35 -21.68 -19.14
N LYS A 125 -4.10 -20.61 -19.06
CA LYS A 125 -5.46 -20.58 -19.58
C LYS A 125 -5.51 -20.73 -21.08
N ALA A 126 -4.55 -20.15 -21.77
CA ALA A 126 -4.48 -20.26 -23.22
C ALA A 126 -4.25 -21.70 -23.66
N ASP A 127 -3.54 -22.46 -22.87
CA ASP A 127 -3.23 -23.84 -23.18
C ASP A 127 -4.36 -24.80 -22.89
N SER A 128 -5.33 -24.36 -22.17
CA SER A 128 -6.49 -25.18 -21.88
C SER A 128 -7.63 -24.85 -22.80
#